data_66bd983b556f99491e78ea7e2a599215
#
_entry.id   66bd983b556f99491e78ea7e2a599215
#
_cell.length_a   1.000
_cell.length_b   1.000
_cell.length_c   1.000
_cell.angle_alpha   90.00
_cell.angle_beta   90.00
_cell.angle_gamma   90.00
#
_symmetry.space_group_name_H-M   'P 1'
#
loop_
_entity.id
_entity.type
_entity.pdbx_description
1 polymer ?
#
loop_
_entity_poly.entity_id
_entity_poly.type
_entity_poly.pdbx_seq_one_letter_code
_entity_poly.pdbx_strand_id
1 'polypeptide(L)'
;MGKQKINAVVNGESNSTYIIAEIGVNHNGDINLALKMIDAAYEAGADAVKFQSFKSDKLVSRFAEKAKYQQDHTGTNETQLEMLKKLELSPEDHLIIKEYCAKKNIDFLSTPFDEETAIF
;
A
#
# COMPACT_ATOMS: atom_id res chain seq x y z
N MET A 1 -5.89 -3.51 -19.37
CA MET A 1 -6.34 -2.11 -19.60
C MET A 1 -5.45 -1.08 -18.92
N GLY A 2 -5.06 -1.28 -17.69
CA GLY A 2 -4.27 -0.28 -16.94
C GLY A 2 -2.91 0.06 -17.55
N LYS A 3 -2.12 -0.94 -17.94
CA LYS A 3 -0.81 -0.71 -18.58
C LYS A 3 -0.90 0.08 -19.89
N GLN A 4 -1.95 -0.11 -20.65
CA GLN A 4 -2.15 0.65 -21.89
C GLN A 4 -2.50 2.11 -21.61
N LYS A 5 -3.33 2.37 -20.59
CA LYS A 5 -3.70 3.72 -20.19
C LYS A 5 -2.51 4.51 -19.65
N ILE A 6 -1.72 3.92 -18.74
CA ILE A 6 -0.55 4.61 -18.18
C ILE A 6 0.50 4.90 -19.25
N ASN A 7 0.76 3.96 -20.14
CA ASN A 7 1.70 4.16 -21.24
C ASN A 7 1.25 5.29 -22.18
N ALA A 8 -0.02 5.32 -22.55
CA ALA A 8 -0.56 6.37 -23.40
C ALA A 8 -0.45 7.76 -22.74
N VAL A 9 -0.71 7.86 -21.44
CA VAL A 9 -0.55 9.10 -20.69
C VAL A 9 0.92 9.53 -20.60
N VAL A 10 1.82 8.60 -20.25
CA VAL A 10 3.26 8.89 -20.10
C VAL A 10 3.89 9.29 -21.44
N ASN A 11 3.48 8.67 -22.54
CA ASN A 11 3.98 8.96 -23.88
C ASN A 11 3.32 10.18 -24.54
N GLY A 12 2.39 10.85 -23.85
CA GLY A 12 1.66 12.00 -24.41
C GLY A 12 0.65 11.63 -25.49
N GLU A 13 0.29 10.36 -25.62
CA GLU A 13 -0.68 9.87 -26.60
C GLU A 13 -2.13 10.06 -26.15
N SER A 14 -2.32 10.36 -24.86
CA SER A 14 -3.63 10.60 -24.24
C SER A 14 -3.58 11.81 -23.32
N ASN A 15 -4.62 12.63 -23.37
CA ASN A 15 -4.85 13.77 -22.48
C ASN A 15 -5.60 13.37 -21.18
N SER A 16 -5.92 12.09 -20.99
CA SER A 16 -6.59 11.64 -19.77
C SER A 16 -5.61 11.57 -18.59
N THR A 17 -6.12 11.82 -17.39
CA THR A 17 -5.37 11.71 -16.15
C THR A 17 -5.40 10.25 -15.67
N TYR A 18 -4.25 9.73 -15.23
CA TYR A 18 -4.14 8.44 -14.56
C TYR A 18 -4.19 8.68 -13.05
N ILE A 19 -5.21 8.14 -12.39
CA ILE A 19 -5.49 8.40 -10.97
C ILE A 19 -5.06 7.20 -10.12
N ILE A 20 -4.16 7.44 -9.19
CA ILE A 20 -3.67 6.44 -8.24
C ILE A 20 -4.27 6.74 -6.87
N ALA A 21 -5.03 5.79 -6.33
CA ALA A 21 -5.52 5.86 -4.95
C ALA A 21 -4.45 5.30 -4.00
N GLU A 22 -3.91 6.15 -3.14
CA GLU A 22 -2.93 5.74 -2.14
C GLU A 22 -3.63 5.09 -0.94
N ILE A 23 -3.58 3.77 -0.85
CA ILE A 23 -4.05 3.03 0.32
C ILE A 23 -2.99 3.07 1.42
N GLY A 24 -1.71 3.02 1.01
CA GLY A 24 -0.59 3.07 1.95
C GLY A 24 -0.66 1.97 2.98
N VAL A 25 -0.73 2.34 4.25
CA VAL A 25 -0.88 1.42 5.39
C VAL A 25 -2.22 1.61 6.15
N ASN A 26 -3.18 2.30 5.55
CA ASN A 26 -4.47 2.59 6.18
C ASN A 26 -5.33 1.35 6.41
N HIS A 27 -4.97 0.22 5.83
CA HIS A 27 -5.58 -1.09 6.08
C HIS A 27 -5.25 -1.65 7.48
N ASN A 28 -4.35 -1.06 8.24
CA ASN A 28 -3.94 -1.49 9.59
C ASN A 28 -3.49 -2.97 9.69
N GLY A 29 -2.89 -3.52 8.63
CA GLY A 29 -2.51 -4.93 8.56
C GLY A 29 -3.68 -5.90 8.36
N ASP A 30 -4.89 -5.41 8.16
CA ASP A 30 -6.10 -6.22 7.96
C ASP A 30 -6.38 -6.39 6.46
N ILE A 31 -6.25 -7.62 5.97
CA ILE A 31 -6.49 -7.96 4.57
C ILE A 31 -7.93 -7.65 4.13
N ASN A 32 -8.91 -7.90 4.98
CA ASN A 32 -10.31 -7.64 4.64
C ASN A 32 -10.57 -6.14 4.48
N LEU A 33 -9.96 -5.32 5.33
CA LEU A 33 -10.04 -3.88 5.20
C LEU A 33 -9.34 -3.40 3.92
N ALA A 34 -8.18 -3.98 3.59
CA ALA A 34 -7.46 -3.69 2.36
C ALA A 34 -8.35 -3.95 1.12
N LEU A 35 -9.04 -5.09 1.06
CA LEU A 35 -9.94 -5.42 -0.05
C LEU A 35 -11.12 -4.44 -0.16
N LYS A 36 -11.70 -4.02 0.96
CA LYS A 36 -12.75 -3.00 0.99
C LYS A 36 -12.25 -1.65 0.47
N MET A 37 -11.01 -1.29 0.79
CA MET A 37 -10.40 -0.05 0.30
C MET A 37 -10.17 -0.09 -1.21
N ILE A 38 -9.81 -1.26 -1.76
CA ILE A 38 -9.73 -1.47 -3.21
C ILE A 38 -11.09 -1.28 -3.87
N ASP A 39 -12.15 -1.84 -3.28
CA ASP A 39 -13.52 -1.66 -3.78
C ASP A 39 -13.91 -0.18 -3.82
N ALA A 40 -13.66 0.55 -2.75
CA ALA A 40 -13.94 1.96 -2.66
C ALA A 40 -13.15 2.78 -3.70
N ALA A 41 -11.87 2.47 -3.90
CA ALA A 41 -11.05 3.12 -4.93
C ALA A 41 -11.57 2.85 -6.33
N TYR A 42 -11.94 1.62 -6.62
CA TYR A 42 -12.54 1.23 -7.90
C TYR A 42 -13.85 1.97 -8.16
N GLU A 43 -14.77 1.99 -7.19
CA GLU A 43 -16.05 2.69 -7.31
C GLU A 43 -15.88 4.20 -7.47
N ALA A 44 -14.83 4.78 -6.87
CA ALA A 44 -14.48 6.19 -7.04
C ALA A 44 -13.84 6.51 -8.41
N GLY A 45 -13.55 5.50 -9.22
CA GLY A 45 -13.00 5.68 -10.57
C GLY A 45 -11.46 5.77 -10.61
N ALA A 46 -10.75 5.31 -9.58
CA ALA A 46 -9.30 5.25 -9.62
C ALA A 46 -8.81 4.22 -10.66
N ASP A 47 -7.69 4.50 -11.30
CA ASP A 47 -7.05 3.61 -12.26
C ASP A 47 -6.17 2.57 -11.58
N ALA A 48 -5.59 2.95 -10.45
CA ALA A 48 -4.72 2.10 -9.65
C ALA A 48 -4.93 2.30 -8.16
N VAL A 49 -4.55 1.30 -7.39
CA VAL A 49 -4.34 1.41 -5.94
C VAL A 49 -2.85 1.24 -5.64
N LYS A 50 -2.34 1.99 -4.66
CA LYS A 50 -0.94 1.89 -4.25
C LYS A 50 -0.83 1.56 -2.76
N PHE A 51 -0.06 0.52 -2.48
CA PHE A 51 0.28 0.02 -1.15
C PHE A 51 1.74 0.31 -0.82
N GLN A 52 2.17 -0.14 0.35
CA GLN A 52 3.56 -0.11 0.79
C GLN A 52 4.01 -1.52 1.14
N SER A 53 5.21 -1.89 0.68
CA SER A 53 5.84 -3.18 0.96
C SER A 53 7.09 -2.96 1.78
N PHE A 54 7.14 -3.51 2.97
CA PHE A 54 8.26 -3.32 3.89
C PHE A 54 8.38 -4.48 4.87
N LYS A 55 9.59 -4.64 5.38
CA LYS A 55 9.90 -5.42 6.57
C LYS A 55 10.20 -4.45 7.70
N SER A 56 9.35 -4.43 8.71
CA SER A 56 9.41 -3.44 9.78
C SER A 56 10.74 -3.43 10.53
N ASP A 57 11.36 -4.59 10.71
CA ASP A 57 12.67 -4.73 11.34
C ASP A 57 13.83 -4.16 10.51
N LYS A 58 13.64 -3.95 9.21
CA LYS A 58 14.62 -3.31 8.32
C LYS A 58 14.45 -1.81 8.20
N LEU A 59 13.27 -1.28 8.53
CA LEU A 59 12.97 0.15 8.41
C LEU A 59 13.42 0.97 9.61
N VAL A 60 13.37 0.39 10.81
CA VAL A 60 13.64 1.11 12.05
C VAL A 60 14.59 0.33 12.94
N SER A 61 15.36 1.06 13.77
CA SER A 61 16.09 0.45 14.87
C SER A 61 15.11 -0.21 15.84
N ARG A 62 15.44 -1.42 16.28
CA ARG A 62 14.64 -2.18 17.24
C ARG A 62 14.31 -1.40 18.53
N PHE A 63 15.17 -0.45 18.90
CA PHE A 63 15.03 0.36 20.11
C PHE A 63 14.48 1.76 19.86
N ALA A 64 14.13 2.09 18.60
CA ALA A 64 13.52 3.36 18.32
C ALA A 64 12.13 3.45 18.96
N GLU A 65 11.87 4.56 19.63
CA GLU A 65 10.57 4.84 20.22
C GLU A 65 9.64 5.47 19.18
N LYS A 66 8.36 5.25 19.38
CA LYS A 66 7.31 5.86 18.58
C LYS A 66 7.36 7.39 18.69
N ALA A 67 7.20 8.09 17.59
CA ALA A 67 7.16 9.55 17.60
C ALA A 67 6.04 10.07 18.50
N LYS A 68 6.30 11.18 19.18
CA LYS A 68 5.39 11.73 20.19
C LYS A 68 3.95 11.93 19.67
N TYR A 69 3.79 12.46 18.47
CA TYR A 69 2.45 12.65 17.89
C TYR A 69 1.69 11.32 17.66
N GLN A 70 2.42 10.24 17.38
CA GLN A 70 1.84 8.90 17.24
C GLN A 70 1.42 8.33 18.58
N GLN A 71 2.20 8.59 19.64
CA GLN A 71 1.86 8.23 21.01
C GLN A 71 0.59 8.96 21.48
N ASP A 72 0.49 10.25 21.19
CA ASP A 72 -0.67 11.05 21.54
C ASP A 72 -1.96 10.53 20.88
N HIS A 73 -1.86 10.03 19.64
CA HIS A 73 -3.01 9.47 18.92
C HIS A 73 -3.41 8.06 19.38
N THR A 74 -2.46 7.22 19.74
CA THR A 74 -2.73 5.81 20.07
C THR A 74 -2.78 5.55 21.57
N GLY A 75 -2.33 6.51 22.39
CA GLY A 75 -2.31 6.39 23.87
C GLY A 75 -1.45 5.24 24.40
N THR A 76 -0.50 4.71 23.61
CA THR A 76 0.34 3.58 23.96
C THR A 76 1.82 3.95 23.90
N ASN A 77 2.64 3.34 24.77
CA ASN A 77 4.10 3.46 24.78
C ASN A 77 4.77 2.38 23.91
N GLU A 78 4.15 2.02 22.80
CA GLU A 78 4.75 1.06 21.86
C GLU A 78 5.94 1.67 21.11
N THR A 79 6.92 0.83 20.77
CA THR A 79 8.04 1.23 19.92
C THR A 79 7.57 1.46 18.48
N GLN A 80 8.37 2.19 17.69
CA GLN A 80 8.10 2.37 16.27
C GLN A 80 8.09 1.03 15.53
N LEU A 81 8.95 0.09 15.92
CA LEU A 81 8.98 -1.27 15.37
C LEU A 81 7.64 -2.01 15.61
N GLU A 82 7.13 -1.97 16.84
CA GLU A 82 5.86 -2.61 17.19
C GLU A 82 4.69 -2.00 16.41
N MET A 83 4.67 -0.68 16.26
CA MET A 83 3.68 0.01 15.46
C MET A 83 3.72 -0.44 13.99
N LEU A 84 4.91 -0.48 13.38
CA LEU A 84 5.06 -0.87 11.98
C LEU A 84 4.75 -2.34 11.74
N LYS A 85 5.05 -3.24 12.67
CA LYS A 85 4.67 -4.66 12.57
C LYS A 85 3.17 -4.87 12.43
N LYS A 86 2.38 -4.05 13.09
CA LYS A 86 0.90 -4.11 12.99
C LYS A 86 0.39 -3.65 11.62
N LEU A 87 1.18 -2.88 10.90
CA LEU A 87 0.84 -2.31 9.59
C LEU A 87 1.41 -3.14 8.42
N GLU A 88 2.29 -4.08 8.72
CA GLU A 88 2.95 -4.92 7.71
C GLU A 88 1.95 -5.93 7.12
N LEU A 89 1.94 -6.03 5.79
CA LEU A 89 1.25 -7.09 5.06
C LEU A 89 2.22 -8.21 4.72
N SER A 90 1.77 -9.46 4.87
CA SER A 90 2.57 -10.63 4.49
C SER A 90 2.73 -10.72 2.96
N PRO A 91 3.72 -11.47 2.46
CA PRO A 91 3.81 -11.79 1.04
C PRO A 91 2.53 -12.44 0.49
N GLU A 92 1.91 -13.32 1.27
CA GLU A 92 0.64 -13.98 0.92
C GLU A 92 -0.49 -12.96 0.77
N ASP A 93 -0.60 -12.00 1.67
CA ASP A 93 -1.58 -10.92 1.58
C ASP A 93 -1.38 -10.06 0.32
N HIS A 94 -0.13 -9.77 -0.04
CA HIS A 94 0.19 -9.05 -1.27
C HIS A 94 -0.27 -9.81 -2.52
N LEU A 95 -0.11 -11.13 -2.54
CA LEU A 95 -0.60 -11.96 -3.66
C LEU A 95 -2.13 -11.94 -3.75
N ILE A 96 -2.83 -12.05 -2.62
CA ILE A 96 -4.29 -11.94 -2.56
C ILE A 96 -4.76 -10.58 -3.10
N ILE A 97 -4.13 -9.50 -2.65
CA ILE A 97 -4.43 -8.13 -3.10
C ILE A 97 -4.21 -8.00 -4.61
N LYS A 98 -3.08 -8.48 -5.12
CA LYS A 98 -2.73 -8.43 -6.55
C LYS A 98 -3.76 -9.16 -7.41
N GLU A 99 -4.16 -10.37 -6.99
CA GLU A 99 -5.19 -11.15 -7.69
C GLU A 99 -6.56 -10.46 -7.64
N TYR A 100 -6.91 -9.89 -6.49
CA TYR A 100 -8.16 -9.16 -6.32
C TYR A 100 -8.23 -7.94 -7.24
N CYS A 101 -7.16 -7.17 -7.32
CA CYS A 101 -7.05 -6.04 -8.24
C CYS A 101 -7.18 -6.47 -9.71
N ALA A 102 -6.54 -7.58 -10.08
CA ALA A 102 -6.64 -8.13 -11.43
C ALA A 102 -8.07 -8.51 -11.79
N LYS A 103 -8.80 -9.16 -10.90
CA LYS A 103 -10.21 -9.52 -11.08
C LYS A 103 -11.12 -8.30 -11.20
N LYS A 104 -10.82 -7.25 -10.48
CA LYS A 104 -11.55 -5.97 -10.54
C LYS A 104 -11.14 -5.08 -11.70
N ASN A 105 -10.08 -5.42 -12.40
CA ASN A 105 -9.53 -4.62 -13.49
C ASN A 105 -9.05 -3.23 -13.05
N ILE A 106 -8.42 -3.16 -11.87
CA ILE A 106 -7.71 -2.00 -11.33
C ILE A 106 -6.24 -2.35 -11.18
N ASP A 107 -5.34 -1.41 -11.48
CA ASP A 107 -3.91 -1.65 -11.39
C ASP A 107 -3.46 -1.73 -9.93
N PHE A 108 -2.54 -2.65 -9.66
CA PHE A 108 -1.87 -2.78 -8.36
C PHE A 108 -0.47 -2.21 -8.42
N LEU A 109 -0.17 -1.31 -7.50
CA LEU A 109 1.15 -0.73 -7.29
C LEU A 109 1.54 -0.89 -5.82
N SER A 110 2.83 -1.04 -5.57
CA SER A 110 3.38 -1.01 -4.21
C SER A 110 4.72 -0.29 -4.21
N THR A 111 4.94 0.54 -3.18
CA THR A 111 6.23 1.18 -2.95
C THR A 111 7.07 0.29 -2.05
N PRO A 112 8.19 -0.28 -2.52
CA PRO A 112 9.09 -1.06 -1.69
C PRO A 112 9.98 -0.11 -0.87
N PHE A 113 10.22 -0.46 0.40
CA PHE A 113 11.08 0.30 1.30
C PHE A 113 12.39 -0.41 1.64
N ASP A 114 12.58 -1.63 1.13
CA ASP A 114 13.81 -2.41 1.30
C ASP A 114 14.05 -3.28 0.05
N GLU A 115 15.28 -3.78 -0.09
CA GLU A 115 15.67 -4.56 -1.28
C GLU A 115 14.88 -5.87 -1.40
N GLU A 116 14.58 -6.53 -0.29
CA GLU A 116 13.84 -7.78 -0.29
C GLU A 116 12.42 -7.61 -0.81
N THR A 117 11.72 -6.56 -0.38
CA THR A 117 10.38 -6.25 -0.85
C THR A 117 10.35 -5.71 -2.27
N ALA A 118 11.45 -5.12 -2.75
CA ALA A 118 11.58 -4.66 -4.14
C ALA A 118 11.69 -5.83 -5.15
N ILE A 119 12.27 -6.95 -4.72
CA ILE A 119 12.45 -8.15 -5.56
C ILE A 119 11.18 -9.01 -5.56
N PHE A 120 10.42 -9.00 -4.49
CA PHE A 120 9.16 -9.73 -4.36
C PHE A 120 8.09 -9.21 -5.32
#